data_7fb3c17e718dfbe7fc5ff34ba425a695
#
_entry.id   7fb3c17e718dfbe7fc5ff34ba425a695
#
_cell.length_a   1.000
_cell.length_b   1.000
_cell.length_c   1.000
_cell.angle_alpha   90.00
_cell.angle_beta   90.00
_cell.angle_gamma   90.00
#
_symmetry.space_group_name_H-M   'P 1'
#
loop_
_entity.id
_entity.type
_entity.pdbx_description
1 polymer ?
#
loop_
_entity_poly.entity_id
_entity_poly.type
_entity_poly.pdbx_seq_one_letter_code
_entity_poly.pdbx_strand_id
1 'polypeptide(L)'
;GMCEEACSYRAIRITNDFELAATHKDGLLVKAGLDKTASVEELGMKLKEKIFSVFRRSLHVREVDAGSCNGCEWEVVALYNSPIHDLQRFGIDMVASPRHADCLLVTGPPTRNLETALIKTYHSTSEPRMVVALGACACSGGIFQDCYATKNGIDNVVPVDVYIPGCPPRPEAIIDGFMKIQDL
;
A
#
# COMPACT_ATOMS: atom_id res chain seq x y z
N GLY A 1 3.07 -22.75 3.88
CA GLY A 1 4.14 -23.27 4.58
C GLY A 1 5.13 -24.18 3.89
N MET A 2 4.96 -24.58 2.60
CA MET A 2 5.88 -25.56 1.95
C MET A 2 7.37 -25.15 2.01
N CYS A 3 7.69 -23.86 1.92
CA CYS A 3 9.09 -23.41 2.02
C CYS A 3 9.68 -23.64 3.41
N GLU A 4 8.89 -23.48 4.47
CA GLU A 4 9.30 -23.76 5.85
C GLU A 4 9.48 -25.26 6.06
N GLU A 5 8.54 -26.08 5.59
CA GLU A 5 8.61 -27.55 5.70
C GLU A 5 9.74 -28.16 4.87
N ALA A 6 9.99 -27.61 3.67
CA ALA A 6 11.05 -28.09 2.77
C ALA A 6 12.46 -27.64 3.19
N CYS A 7 12.59 -26.68 4.11
CA CYS A 7 13.88 -26.17 4.53
C CYS A 7 14.58 -27.10 5.51
N SER A 8 15.54 -27.91 5.03
CA SER A 8 16.33 -28.82 5.84
C SER A 8 17.15 -28.13 6.94
N TYR A 9 17.48 -26.85 6.75
CA TYR A 9 18.23 -26.03 7.70
C TYR A 9 17.35 -25.32 8.73
N ARG A 10 15.99 -25.41 8.61
CA ARG A 10 15.03 -24.65 9.44
C ARG A 10 15.32 -23.15 9.50
N ALA A 11 15.85 -22.60 8.40
CA ALA A 11 16.22 -21.20 8.27
C ALA A 11 15.05 -20.30 7.83
N ILE A 12 13.89 -20.91 7.47
CA ILE A 12 12.70 -20.21 7.02
C ILE A 12 11.60 -20.42 8.05
N ARG A 13 11.01 -19.35 8.51
CA ARG A 13 9.81 -19.34 9.36
C ARG A 13 8.77 -18.43 8.74
N ILE A 14 7.55 -18.92 8.60
CA ILE A 14 6.40 -18.12 8.14
C ILE A 14 5.71 -17.54 9.38
N THR A 15 5.55 -16.23 9.39
CA THR A 15 4.88 -15.49 10.46
C THR A 15 3.56 -14.92 9.97
N ASN A 16 2.73 -14.45 10.90
CA ASN A 16 1.50 -13.72 10.60
C ASN A 16 1.71 -12.20 10.67
N ASP A 17 2.96 -11.75 10.73
CA ASP A 17 3.27 -10.33 10.81
C ASP A 17 2.79 -9.60 9.55
N PHE A 18 2.05 -8.54 9.72
CA PHE A 18 1.53 -7.73 8.62
C PHE A 18 1.85 -6.23 8.77
N GLU A 19 2.28 -5.79 9.94
CA GLU A 19 2.65 -4.40 10.25
C GLU A 19 4.02 -4.06 9.64
N LEU A 20 4.13 -4.14 8.30
CA LEU A 20 5.37 -3.97 7.56
C LEU A 20 5.45 -2.65 6.80
N ALA A 21 4.41 -1.83 6.87
CA ALA A 21 4.37 -0.54 6.19
C ALA A 21 5.33 0.47 6.82
N ALA A 22 5.95 1.31 6.00
CA ALA A 22 6.91 2.31 6.44
C ALA A 22 6.78 3.61 5.64
N THR A 23 7.16 4.73 6.26
CA THR A 23 7.23 6.04 5.61
C THR A 23 8.52 6.24 4.80
N HIS A 24 9.53 5.42 5.04
CA HIS A 24 10.81 5.44 4.32
C HIS A 24 11.24 4.03 3.94
N LYS A 25 11.97 3.87 2.83
CA LYS A 25 12.47 2.57 2.35
C LYS A 25 13.34 1.84 3.37
N ASP A 26 14.12 2.55 4.16
CA ASP A 26 14.96 1.94 5.21
C ASP A 26 14.14 1.24 6.29
N GLY A 27 12.90 1.69 6.52
CA GLY A 27 11.95 1.07 7.43
C GLY A 27 11.38 -0.26 6.94
N LEU A 28 11.52 -0.57 5.65
CA LEU A 28 11.11 -1.86 5.08
C LEU A 28 12.06 -3.01 5.40
N LEU A 29 13.22 -2.71 6.01
CA LEU A 29 14.16 -3.73 6.46
C LEU A 29 13.60 -4.41 7.72
N VAL A 30 13.06 -5.61 7.53
CA VAL A 30 12.45 -6.40 8.62
C VAL A 30 13.54 -6.86 9.59
N LYS A 31 13.44 -6.47 10.85
CA LYS A 31 14.27 -6.99 11.95
C LYS A 31 13.53 -8.17 12.59
N ALA A 32 14.23 -9.28 12.82
CA ALA A 32 13.65 -10.45 13.48
C ALA A 32 13.10 -10.07 14.88
N GLY A 33 11.86 -10.49 15.19
CA GLY A 33 11.25 -10.30 16.51
C GLY A 33 10.02 -9.38 16.57
N LEU A 34 9.37 -9.11 15.46
CA LEU A 34 8.06 -8.42 15.42
C LEU A 34 6.94 -9.44 15.68
N ASP A 35 6.62 -9.70 16.93
CA ASP A 35 5.41 -10.44 17.33
C ASP A 35 4.32 -9.42 17.77
N LYS A 36 3.76 -8.65 16.83
CA LYS A 36 2.62 -7.78 17.09
C LYS A 36 1.45 -8.21 16.20
N THR A 37 0.46 -8.80 16.81
CA THR A 37 -0.82 -9.12 16.17
C THR A 37 -1.91 -8.26 16.79
N ALA A 38 -2.12 -7.05 16.24
CA ALA A 38 -3.34 -6.29 16.52
C ALA A 38 -4.51 -6.93 15.76
N SER A 39 -5.72 -6.89 16.33
CA SER A 39 -6.89 -7.34 15.57
C SER A 39 -7.24 -6.31 14.49
N VAL A 40 -7.75 -6.78 13.33
CA VAL A 40 -8.18 -5.93 12.21
C VAL A 40 -9.20 -4.90 12.66
N GLU A 41 -10.12 -5.29 13.54
CA GLU A 41 -11.17 -4.42 14.06
C GLU A 41 -10.60 -3.27 14.90
N GLU A 42 -9.66 -3.56 15.80
CA GLU A 42 -8.99 -2.53 16.61
C GLU A 42 -8.17 -1.56 15.73
N LEU A 43 -7.47 -2.10 14.73
CA LEU A 43 -6.70 -1.28 13.79
C LEU A 43 -7.62 -0.37 12.99
N GLY A 44 -8.69 -0.93 12.43
CA GLY A 44 -9.66 -0.20 11.62
C GLY A 44 -10.40 0.89 12.40
N MET A 45 -10.77 0.64 13.66
CA MET A 45 -11.40 1.65 14.50
C MET A 45 -10.45 2.79 14.85
N LYS A 46 -9.20 2.50 15.19
CA LYS A 46 -8.16 3.53 15.38
C LYS A 46 -7.94 4.36 14.13
N LEU A 47 -7.89 3.70 12.96
CA LEU A 47 -7.76 4.38 11.67
C LEU A 47 -8.92 5.35 11.43
N LYS A 48 -10.16 4.91 11.66
CA LYS A 48 -11.36 5.74 11.50
C LYS A 48 -11.33 6.98 12.39
N GLU A 49 -11.02 6.81 13.68
CA GLU A 49 -10.93 7.93 14.62
C GLU A 49 -9.87 8.96 14.17
N LYS A 50 -8.73 8.49 13.73
CA LYS A 50 -7.66 9.34 13.23
C LYS A 50 -8.08 10.07 11.95
N ILE A 51 -8.61 9.38 10.94
CA ILE A 51 -9.09 10.00 9.69
C ILE A 51 -10.08 11.12 10.01
N PHE A 52 -11.05 10.83 10.89
CA PHE A 52 -12.08 11.79 11.23
C PHE A 52 -11.54 13.00 12.01
N SER A 53 -10.50 12.81 12.82
CA SER A 53 -9.83 13.90 13.55
C SER A 53 -9.13 14.89 12.62
N VAL A 54 -8.54 14.41 11.52
CA VAL A 54 -7.78 15.22 10.57
C VAL A 54 -8.70 15.82 9.48
N PHE A 55 -9.43 14.95 8.79
CA PHE A 55 -10.20 15.36 7.60
C PHE A 55 -11.64 15.78 7.94
N ARG A 56 -12.17 15.40 9.11
CA ARG A 56 -13.58 15.55 9.51
C ARG A 56 -14.57 14.91 8.52
N ARG A 57 -14.08 14.07 7.63
CA ARG A 57 -14.78 13.26 6.63
C ARG A 57 -13.96 12.02 6.32
N SER A 58 -14.47 11.13 5.48
CA SER A 58 -13.70 10.00 4.95
C SER A 58 -12.49 10.47 4.14
N LEU A 59 -11.41 9.69 4.19
CA LEU A 59 -10.26 9.83 3.32
C LEU A 59 -10.63 9.36 1.91
N HIS A 60 -10.51 10.22 0.93
CA HIS A 60 -10.76 9.87 -0.46
C HIS A 60 -9.47 9.37 -1.12
N VAL A 61 -9.51 8.14 -1.58
CA VAL A 61 -8.38 7.46 -2.21
C VAL A 61 -8.65 7.21 -3.69
N ARG A 62 -7.70 7.53 -4.55
CA ARG A 62 -7.70 7.13 -5.96
C ARG A 62 -6.62 6.08 -6.19
N GLU A 63 -7.04 4.90 -6.60
CA GLU A 63 -6.12 3.85 -7.03
C GLU A 63 -5.62 4.15 -8.45
N VAL A 64 -4.33 3.94 -8.68
CA VAL A 64 -3.64 4.21 -9.95
C VAL A 64 -2.74 3.02 -10.29
N ASP A 65 -3.09 2.31 -11.35
CA ASP A 65 -2.24 1.26 -11.91
C ASP A 65 -1.08 1.89 -12.72
N ALA A 66 0.15 1.60 -12.33
CA ALA A 66 1.37 2.03 -13.01
C ALA A 66 2.01 0.92 -13.88
N GLY A 67 1.31 -0.19 -14.06
CA GLY A 67 1.75 -1.35 -14.85
C GLY A 67 1.76 -2.64 -14.04
N SER A 68 0.73 -2.86 -13.25
CA SER A 68 0.61 -3.98 -12.32
C SER A 68 0.26 -5.31 -12.99
N CYS A 69 0.34 -6.38 -12.22
CA CYS A 69 -0.17 -7.71 -12.59
C CYS A 69 -1.59 -7.97 -12.07
N ASN A 70 -2.29 -6.96 -11.58
CA ASN A 70 -3.59 -6.98 -10.91
C ASN A 70 -3.63 -7.70 -9.55
N GLY A 71 -2.53 -8.22 -9.03
CA GLY A 71 -2.52 -8.88 -7.72
C GLY A 71 -2.87 -7.93 -6.58
N CYS A 72 -2.28 -6.75 -6.56
CA CYS A 72 -2.56 -5.72 -5.54
C CYS A 72 -3.97 -5.15 -5.68
N GLU A 73 -4.45 -4.95 -6.91
CA GLU A 73 -5.81 -4.46 -7.20
C GLU A 73 -6.88 -5.43 -6.70
N TRP A 74 -6.66 -6.75 -6.87
CA TRP A 74 -7.57 -7.75 -6.32
C TRP A 74 -7.67 -7.70 -4.80
N GLU A 75 -6.56 -7.45 -4.09
CA GLU A 75 -6.59 -7.26 -2.64
C GLU A 75 -7.32 -5.96 -2.26
N VAL A 76 -7.14 -4.88 -3.03
CA VAL A 76 -7.91 -3.65 -2.84
C VAL A 76 -9.40 -3.88 -3.07
N VAL A 77 -9.78 -4.60 -4.12
CA VAL A 77 -11.18 -4.99 -4.38
C VAL A 77 -11.73 -5.85 -3.26
N ALA A 78 -10.93 -6.80 -2.75
CA ALA A 78 -11.33 -7.65 -1.63
C ALA A 78 -11.61 -6.84 -0.36
N LEU A 79 -10.88 -5.76 -0.11
CA LEU A 79 -11.11 -4.84 1.01
C LEU A 79 -12.47 -4.12 0.96
N TYR A 80 -13.06 -3.96 -0.23
CA TYR A 80 -14.40 -3.36 -0.38
C TYR A 80 -15.53 -4.38 -0.41
N ASN A 81 -15.22 -5.64 -0.74
CA ASN A 81 -16.22 -6.71 -0.86
C ASN A 81 -16.30 -7.60 0.38
N SER A 82 -15.33 -7.53 1.28
CA SER A 82 -15.30 -8.33 2.49
C SER A 82 -15.98 -7.60 3.65
N PRO A 83 -16.95 -8.22 4.34
CA PRO A 83 -17.60 -7.60 5.50
C PRO A 83 -16.65 -7.40 6.69
N ILE A 84 -15.51 -8.09 6.69
CA ILE A 84 -14.51 -8.01 7.79
C ILE A 84 -13.53 -6.86 7.56
N HIS A 85 -13.08 -6.68 6.31
CA HIS A 85 -12.02 -5.74 5.97
C HIS A 85 -12.51 -4.47 5.26
N ASP A 86 -13.82 -4.26 5.20
CA ASP A 86 -14.45 -3.15 4.47
C ASP A 86 -13.83 -1.79 4.85
N LEU A 87 -13.07 -1.22 3.92
CA LEU A 87 -12.40 0.07 4.10
C LEU A 87 -13.37 1.22 4.32
N GLN A 88 -14.59 1.15 3.76
CA GLN A 88 -15.61 2.20 3.96
C GLN A 88 -16.05 2.27 5.41
N ARG A 89 -16.14 1.14 6.12
CA ARG A 89 -16.38 1.11 7.57
C ARG A 89 -15.35 1.90 8.35
N PHE A 90 -14.11 1.90 7.86
CA PHE A 90 -12.96 2.56 8.50
C PHE A 90 -12.77 3.99 8.00
N GLY A 91 -13.67 4.49 7.18
CA GLY A 91 -13.66 5.88 6.71
C GLY A 91 -12.72 6.13 5.54
N ILE A 92 -12.54 5.15 4.67
CA ILE A 92 -11.78 5.27 3.42
C ILE A 92 -12.71 5.02 2.24
N ASP A 93 -12.85 6.00 1.35
CA ASP A 93 -13.69 5.92 0.17
C ASP A 93 -12.85 5.99 -1.11
N MET A 94 -13.12 5.06 -2.05
CA MET A 94 -12.49 5.12 -3.37
C MET A 94 -13.22 6.10 -4.27
N VAL A 95 -12.45 6.97 -4.92
CA VAL A 95 -12.97 7.98 -5.84
C VAL A 95 -12.42 7.79 -7.24
N ALA A 96 -13.29 8.03 -8.24
CA ALA A 96 -12.93 7.81 -9.64
C ALA A 96 -12.02 8.91 -10.22
N SER A 97 -12.06 10.12 -9.66
CA SER A 97 -11.30 11.26 -10.17
C SER A 97 -10.17 11.65 -9.21
N PRO A 98 -8.94 11.86 -9.70
CA PRO A 98 -7.84 12.32 -8.86
C PRO A 98 -8.10 13.71 -8.26
N ARG A 99 -8.95 14.52 -8.87
CA ARG A 99 -9.32 15.86 -8.35
C ARG A 99 -10.13 15.80 -7.05
N HIS A 100 -10.75 14.67 -6.78
CA HIS A 100 -11.51 14.43 -5.55
C HIS A 100 -10.75 13.57 -4.54
N ALA A 101 -9.54 13.15 -4.90
CA ALA A 101 -8.70 12.33 -4.04
C ALA A 101 -7.81 13.19 -3.13
N ASP A 102 -7.63 12.72 -1.90
CA ASP A 102 -6.65 13.20 -0.94
C ASP A 102 -5.37 12.35 -1.02
N CYS A 103 -5.52 11.09 -1.45
CA CYS A 103 -4.45 10.11 -1.50
C CYS A 103 -4.47 9.34 -2.82
N LEU A 104 -3.30 9.13 -3.42
CA LEU A 104 -3.10 8.21 -4.52
C LEU A 104 -2.55 6.89 -3.99
N LEU A 105 -3.25 5.80 -4.26
CA LEU A 105 -2.80 4.44 -4.00
C LEU A 105 -2.24 3.86 -5.30
N VAL A 106 -0.92 3.79 -5.42
CA VAL A 106 -0.25 3.42 -6.67
C VAL A 106 0.22 1.98 -6.60
N THR A 107 -0.18 1.19 -7.60
CA THR A 107 0.14 -0.23 -7.73
C THR A 107 1.05 -0.49 -8.93
N GLY A 108 1.79 -1.60 -8.89
CA GLY A 108 2.68 -2.05 -9.95
C GLY A 108 3.99 -1.27 -10.07
N PRO A 109 4.94 -1.78 -10.87
CA PRO A 109 6.16 -1.07 -11.18
C PRO A 109 5.82 0.06 -12.17
N PRO A 110 6.38 1.27 -12.00
CA PRO A 110 6.10 2.36 -12.92
C PRO A 110 6.70 2.04 -14.29
N THR A 111 5.84 1.61 -15.21
CA THR A 111 6.25 1.33 -16.59
C THR A 111 6.48 2.62 -17.35
N ARG A 112 7.40 2.61 -18.31
CA ARG A 112 7.70 3.78 -19.15
C ARG A 112 6.48 4.28 -19.92
N ASN A 113 5.56 3.38 -20.28
CA ASN A 113 4.33 3.73 -20.99
C ASN A 113 3.33 4.48 -20.11
N LEU A 114 3.27 4.14 -18.83
CA LEU A 114 2.33 4.74 -17.87
C LEU A 114 2.95 5.86 -17.02
N GLU A 115 4.27 6.06 -17.10
CA GLU A 115 4.99 7.12 -16.36
C GLU A 115 4.33 8.49 -16.53
N THR A 116 4.06 8.89 -17.78
CA THR A 116 3.43 10.18 -18.08
C THR A 116 2.00 10.27 -17.53
N ALA A 117 1.25 9.17 -17.56
CA ALA A 117 -0.09 9.12 -17.00
C ALA A 117 -0.07 9.26 -15.48
N LEU A 118 0.85 8.57 -14.80
CA LEU A 118 1.05 8.68 -13.36
C LEU A 118 1.40 10.12 -12.93
N ILE A 119 2.35 10.76 -13.62
CA ILE A 119 2.75 12.14 -13.35
C ILE A 119 1.56 13.10 -13.52
N LYS A 120 0.79 12.95 -14.60
CA LYS A 120 -0.41 13.78 -14.83
C LYS A 120 -1.47 13.57 -13.76
N THR A 121 -1.69 12.34 -13.34
CA THR A 121 -2.63 12.00 -12.25
C THR A 121 -2.17 12.63 -10.94
N TYR A 122 -0.89 12.52 -10.61
CA TYR A 122 -0.30 13.16 -9.44
C TYR A 122 -0.53 14.67 -9.42
N HIS A 123 -0.25 15.37 -10.53
CA HIS A 123 -0.49 16.82 -10.61
C HIS A 123 -1.96 17.22 -10.64
N SER A 124 -2.86 16.29 -10.97
CA SER A 124 -4.31 16.53 -10.97
C SER A 124 -4.95 16.31 -9.60
N THR A 125 -4.23 15.70 -8.65
CA THR A 125 -4.67 15.48 -7.28
C THR A 125 -4.57 16.78 -6.50
N SER A 126 -5.59 17.08 -5.69
CA SER A 126 -5.63 18.30 -4.88
C SER A 126 -4.56 18.31 -3.79
N GLU A 127 -4.06 19.48 -3.44
CA GLU A 127 -3.16 19.63 -2.29
C GLU A 127 -3.93 19.88 -0.98
N PRO A 128 -3.47 19.36 0.16
CA PRO A 128 -2.33 18.47 0.34
C PRO A 128 -2.62 17.05 -0.20
N ARG A 129 -1.69 16.50 -0.97
CA ARG A 129 -1.82 15.17 -1.58
C ARG A 129 -0.83 14.20 -0.95
N MET A 130 -1.25 12.96 -0.80
CA MET A 130 -0.44 11.86 -0.29
C MET A 130 -0.31 10.77 -1.36
N VAL A 131 0.80 10.05 -1.35
CA VAL A 131 1.07 8.95 -2.27
C VAL A 131 1.49 7.71 -1.49
N VAL A 132 0.77 6.62 -1.71
CA VAL A 132 1.03 5.31 -1.12
C VAL A 132 1.48 4.35 -2.21
N ALA A 133 2.67 3.80 -2.08
CA ALA A 133 3.18 2.74 -2.95
C ALA A 133 2.72 1.38 -2.41
N LEU A 134 1.82 0.69 -3.15
CA LEU A 134 1.24 -0.58 -2.74
C LEU A 134 1.89 -1.75 -3.47
N GLY A 135 2.47 -2.65 -2.71
CA GLY A 135 3.09 -3.87 -3.21
C GLY A 135 4.59 -3.72 -3.52
N ALA A 136 5.30 -4.83 -3.54
CA ALA A 136 6.75 -4.86 -3.77
C ALA A 136 7.18 -4.21 -5.08
N CYS A 137 6.36 -4.33 -6.13
CA CYS A 137 6.64 -3.71 -7.43
C CYS A 137 6.59 -2.18 -7.37
N ALA A 138 5.62 -1.62 -6.66
CA ALA A 138 5.50 -0.17 -6.45
C ALA A 138 6.61 0.36 -5.52
N CYS A 139 6.96 -0.39 -4.47
CA CYS A 139 7.97 0.01 -3.51
C CYS A 139 9.39 0.04 -4.08
N SER A 140 9.78 -0.97 -4.88
CA SER A 140 11.16 -1.15 -5.31
C SER A 140 11.36 -1.72 -6.72
N GLY A 141 10.29 -1.90 -7.49
CA GLY A 141 10.31 -2.62 -8.76
C GLY A 141 10.07 -4.13 -8.61
N GLY A 142 10.21 -4.70 -7.40
CA GLY A 142 9.96 -6.12 -7.14
C GLY A 142 10.73 -7.04 -8.10
N ILE A 143 10.02 -7.99 -8.69
CA ILE A 143 10.60 -8.92 -9.69
C ILE A 143 10.96 -8.26 -11.04
N PHE A 144 10.52 -7.02 -11.25
CA PHE A 144 10.82 -6.22 -12.46
C PHE A 144 11.95 -5.20 -12.24
N GLN A 145 12.66 -5.33 -11.13
CA GLN A 145 13.82 -4.47 -10.85
C GLN A 145 14.85 -4.58 -11.98
N ASP A 146 15.43 -3.43 -12.33
CA ASP A 146 16.44 -3.30 -13.42
C ASP A 146 15.95 -3.76 -14.82
N CYS A 147 14.64 -3.85 -15.01
CA CYS A 147 14.05 -4.10 -16.32
C CYS A 147 14.06 -2.81 -17.18
N TYR A 148 14.37 -2.94 -18.48
CA TYR A 148 14.40 -1.80 -19.40
C TYR A 148 13.04 -1.10 -19.55
N ALA A 149 11.94 -1.79 -19.32
CA ALA A 149 10.58 -1.30 -19.50
C ALA A 149 10.00 -0.58 -18.28
N THR A 150 10.65 -0.68 -17.11
CA THR A 150 10.14 -0.17 -15.84
C THR A 150 11.16 0.76 -15.16
N LYS A 151 10.67 1.51 -14.17
CA LYS A 151 11.49 2.20 -13.18
C LYS A 151 11.52 1.38 -11.89
N ASN A 152 12.56 1.51 -11.10
CA ASN A 152 12.74 0.76 -9.86
C ASN A 152 12.00 1.41 -8.68
N GLY A 153 10.66 1.32 -8.67
CA GLY A 153 9.81 1.92 -7.66
C GLY A 153 9.18 3.25 -8.06
N ILE A 154 8.04 3.55 -7.45
CA ILE A 154 7.21 4.73 -7.74
C ILE A 154 7.94 6.02 -7.37
N ASP A 155 8.77 6.01 -6.34
CA ASP A 155 9.57 7.13 -5.87
C ASP A 155 10.59 7.65 -6.89
N ASN A 156 10.87 6.90 -7.95
CA ASN A 156 11.64 7.39 -9.09
C ASN A 156 10.82 8.21 -10.09
N VAL A 157 9.51 8.35 -9.86
CA VAL A 157 8.58 9.06 -10.74
C VAL A 157 7.82 10.17 -10.00
N VAL A 158 7.27 9.86 -8.81
CA VAL A 158 6.56 10.81 -7.95
C VAL A 158 6.99 10.61 -6.49
N PRO A 159 6.93 11.65 -5.65
CA PRO A 159 7.19 11.51 -4.21
C PRO A 159 6.25 10.47 -3.59
N VAL A 160 6.76 9.66 -2.66
CA VAL A 160 6.02 8.62 -1.96
C VAL A 160 6.09 8.87 -0.46
N ASP A 161 4.95 8.87 0.18
CA ASP A 161 4.81 9.13 1.62
C ASP A 161 4.78 7.84 2.43
N VAL A 162 4.17 6.77 1.88
CA VAL A 162 4.07 5.48 2.56
C VAL A 162 4.33 4.33 1.60
N TYR A 163 5.08 3.34 2.06
CA TYR A 163 5.38 2.10 1.35
C TYR A 163 4.72 0.93 2.06
N ILE A 164 3.92 0.15 1.32
CA ILE A 164 3.26 -1.06 1.81
C ILE A 164 3.82 -2.26 1.04
N PRO A 165 4.77 -3.01 1.62
CA PRO A 165 5.39 -4.14 0.95
C PRO A 165 4.46 -5.36 0.93
N GLY A 166 4.64 -6.22 -0.07
CA GLY A 166 3.91 -7.48 -0.25
C GLY A 166 3.76 -7.80 -1.74
N CYS A 167 3.44 -9.06 -2.07
CA CYS A 167 3.25 -9.48 -3.47
C CYS A 167 2.15 -10.56 -3.58
N PRO A 168 0.86 -10.13 -3.47
CA PRO A 168 0.37 -8.84 -2.97
C PRO A 168 0.46 -8.70 -1.44
N PRO A 169 0.35 -7.49 -0.89
CA PRO A 169 0.20 -7.30 0.55
C PRO A 169 -1.17 -7.81 0.99
N ARG A 170 -1.24 -8.37 2.19
CA ARG A 170 -2.51 -8.82 2.78
C ARG A 170 -3.44 -7.64 3.11
N PRO A 171 -4.76 -7.84 3.19
CA PRO A 171 -5.72 -6.80 3.55
C PRO A 171 -5.35 -6.05 4.83
N GLU A 172 -4.91 -6.77 5.87
CA GLU A 172 -4.50 -6.19 7.14
C GLU A 172 -3.28 -5.27 7.00
N ALA A 173 -2.33 -5.65 6.14
CA ALA A 173 -1.14 -4.84 5.86
C ALA A 173 -1.50 -3.54 5.11
N ILE A 174 -2.52 -3.56 4.28
CA ILE A 174 -3.01 -2.36 3.59
C ILE A 174 -3.67 -1.40 4.60
N ILE A 175 -4.47 -1.93 5.52
CA ILE A 175 -5.08 -1.14 6.61
C ILE A 175 -4.00 -0.52 7.50
N ASP A 176 -2.98 -1.30 7.90
CA ASP A 176 -1.83 -0.78 8.67
C ASP A 176 -1.09 0.32 7.91
N GLY A 177 -0.90 0.14 6.60
CA GLY A 177 -0.27 1.15 5.76
C GLY A 177 -1.00 2.49 5.76
N PHE A 178 -2.34 2.48 5.73
CA PHE A 178 -3.13 3.70 5.86
C PHE A 178 -3.01 4.35 7.25
N MET A 179 -2.71 3.58 8.30
CA MET A 179 -2.40 4.13 9.62
C MET A 179 -1.13 4.99 9.62
N LYS A 180 -0.15 4.66 8.76
CA LYS A 180 1.13 5.40 8.68
C LYS A 180 1.00 6.75 7.97
N ILE A 181 -0.02 6.94 7.13
CA ILE A 181 -0.27 8.22 6.44
C ILE A 181 -0.38 9.41 7.41
N GLN A 182 -0.75 9.14 8.64
CA GLN A 182 -1.10 10.17 9.62
C GLN A 182 0.01 10.50 10.61
N ASP A 183 1.11 9.77 10.53
CA ASP A 183 2.34 10.07 11.27
C ASP A 183 3.19 11.11 10.50
N LEU A 184 2.66 11.58 9.33
CA LEU A 184 3.20 12.63 8.47
C LEU A 184 2.52 13.97 8.75
#